data_15b723485c2e5f9f9858a10879a55cd3
#
_entry.id   15b723485c2e5f9f9858a10879a55cd3
#
_cell.length_a   1.000
_cell.length_b   1.000
_cell.length_c   1.000
_cell.angle_alpha   90.00
_cell.angle_beta   90.00
_cell.angle_gamma   90.00
#
_symmetry.space_group_name_H-M   'P 1'
#
loop_
_entity.id
_entity.type
_entity.pdbx_description
1 polymer ?
#
loop_
_entity_poly.entity_id
_entity_poly.type
_entity_poly.pdbx_seq_one_letter_code
_entity_poly.pdbx_strand_id
1 'polypeptide(L)'
;IRDAQESRGLGDVYKRQPYVLEKGYIPADKVHEATSIAMEYAVDDWGIAAMAHKMGKVEDAVTYAKRAHYYKNYFDSSIHFIRPKLEDGSWRTPYDPARSIHTVGDFCEGNGWQYTFFAPQDPYGLIELFGGDKPFTAKLDDFFTNTDSMGEGASSDITGLIGQYAHGNEPSHHIAYLYAYAGEQWKTAEKVRFIMDEFYTDR
;
A
#
# COMPACT_ATOMS: atom_id res chain seq x y z
N ILE A 1 -1.16 -26.49 -1.13
CA ILE A 1 -2.06 -25.38 -0.71
C ILE A 1 -1.59 -24.09 -1.39
N ARG A 2 -0.28 -23.72 -1.39
CA ARG A 2 0.27 -22.58 -2.14
C ARG A 2 -0.04 -22.67 -3.63
N ASP A 3 0.18 -23.81 -4.27
CA ASP A 3 -0.07 -24.03 -5.70
C ASP A 3 -1.54 -23.80 -6.10
N ALA A 4 -2.49 -24.09 -5.20
CA ALA A 4 -3.90 -23.83 -5.43
C ALA A 4 -4.27 -22.34 -5.36
N GLN A 5 -3.53 -21.55 -4.57
CA GLN A 5 -3.69 -20.09 -4.52
C GLN A 5 -3.09 -19.42 -5.76
N GLU A 6 -1.94 -19.86 -6.22
CA GLU A 6 -1.31 -19.38 -7.46
C GLU A 6 -2.16 -19.69 -8.70
N SER A 7 -2.76 -20.88 -8.77
CA SER A 7 -3.69 -21.28 -9.81
C SER A 7 -4.99 -20.43 -9.81
N ARG A 8 -5.48 -20.04 -8.65
CA ARG A 8 -6.60 -19.09 -8.52
C ARG A 8 -6.17 -17.67 -8.93
N GLY A 9 -4.91 -17.30 -8.73
CA GLY A 9 -4.35 -15.99 -9.04
C GLY A 9 -4.50 -15.59 -10.50
N LEU A 10 -4.20 -16.48 -11.44
CA LEU A 10 -4.35 -16.18 -12.88
C LEU A 10 -5.81 -15.94 -13.29
N GLY A 11 -6.76 -16.74 -12.79
CA GLY A 11 -8.19 -16.53 -13.06
C GLY A 11 -8.73 -15.22 -12.50
N ASP A 12 -8.24 -14.80 -11.33
CA ASP A 12 -8.66 -13.57 -10.69
C ASP A 12 -8.02 -12.33 -11.32
N VAL A 13 -6.80 -12.42 -11.86
CA VAL A 13 -6.18 -11.34 -12.63
C VAL A 13 -7.06 -10.94 -13.83
N TYR A 14 -7.57 -11.90 -14.58
CA TYR A 14 -8.47 -11.61 -15.72
C TYR A 14 -9.78 -10.93 -15.30
N LYS A 15 -10.32 -11.27 -14.13
CA LYS A 15 -11.56 -10.65 -13.61
C LYS A 15 -11.36 -9.20 -13.14
N ARG A 16 -10.15 -8.85 -12.71
CA ARG A 16 -9.80 -7.54 -12.17
C ARG A 16 -9.34 -6.55 -13.25
N GLN A 17 -8.72 -7.07 -14.31
CA GLN A 17 -8.18 -6.26 -15.41
C GLN A 17 -9.16 -5.27 -16.03
N PRO A 18 -10.43 -5.64 -16.34
CA PRO A 18 -11.39 -4.70 -16.88
C PRO A 18 -11.57 -3.45 -16.02
N TYR A 19 -11.67 -3.62 -14.70
CA TYR A 19 -11.81 -2.49 -13.77
C TYR A 19 -10.61 -1.55 -13.81
N VAL A 20 -9.39 -2.10 -13.83
CA VAL A 20 -8.16 -1.30 -13.90
C VAL A 20 -8.11 -0.50 -15.21
N LEU A 21 -8.49 -1.13 -16.32
CA LEU A 21 -8.45 -0.50 -17.65
C LEU A 21 -9.53 0.57 -17.82
N GLU A 22 -10.74 0.32 -17.33
CA GLU A 22 -11.90 1.19 -17.54
C GLU A 22 -11.99 2.30 -16.49
N LYS A 23 -11.74 1.98 -15.23
CA LYS A 23 -11.95 2.88 -14.09
C LYS A 23 -10.65 3.44 -13.49
N GLY A 24 -9.51 2.78 -13.72
CA GLY A 24 -8.25 3.08 -13.05
C GLY A 24 -8.23 2.67 -11.56
N TYR A 25 -9.19 1.85 -11.12
CA TYR A 25 -9.24 1.25 -9.78
C TYR A 25 -10.06 -0.05 -9.80
N ILE A 26 -9.91 -0.89 -8.78
CA ILE A 26 -10.67 -2.13 -8.57
C ILE A 26 -11.74 -1.85 -7.50
N PRO A 27 -13.04 -2.05 -7.82
CA PRO A 27 -14.10 -1.80 -6.85
C PRO A 27 -14.09 -2.79 -5.68
N ALA A 28 -14.14 -2.27 -4.45
CA ALA A 28 -14.09 -3.06 -3.24
C ALA A 28 -15.38 -3.85 -2.94
N ASP A 29 -16.50 -3.48 -3.56
CA ASP A 29 -17.77 -4.22 -3.50
C ASP A 29 -17.87 -5.35 -4.53
N LYS A 30 -16.90 -5.47 -5.43
CA LYS A 30 -16.84 -6.51 -6.47
C LYS A 30 -15.71 -7.52 -6.24
N VAL A 31 -14.65 -7.08 -5.58
CA VAL A 31 -13.44 -7.89 -5.38
C VAL A 31 -12.99 -7.76 -3.93
N HIS A 32 -12.72 -8.87 -3.28
CA HIS A 32 -12.07 -8.88 -1.97
C HIS A 32 -10.62 -8.43 -2.10
N GLU A 33 -10.09 -7.78 -1.07
CA GLU A 33 -8.72 -7.27 -1.01
C GLU A 33 -8.37 -6.31 -2.16
N ALA A 34 -9.41 -5.71 -2.78
CA ALA A 34 -9.31 -4.92 -4.00
C ALA A 34 -8.32 -3.77 -3.90
N THR A 35 -8.26 -3.12 -2.75
CA THR A 35 -7.42 -1.94 -2.55
C THR A 35 -5.94 -2.32 -2.50
N SER A 36 -5.57 -3.32 -1.69
CA SER A 36 -4.18 -3.80 -1.64
C SER A 36 -3.70 -4.33 -2.98
N ILE A 37 -4.51 -5.14 -3.66
CA ILE A 37 -4.20 -5.68 -5.00
C ILE A 37 -3.92 -4.55 -6.00
N ALA A 38 -4.71 -3.48 -5.97
CA ALA A 38 -4.51 -2.36 -6.88
C ALA A 38 -3.25 -1.56 -6.54
N MET A 39 -2.89 -1.46 -5.27
CA MET A 39 -1.63 -0.85 -4.83
C MET A 39 -0.43 -1.67 -5.31
N GLU A 40 -0.48 -3.01 -5.16
CA GLU A 40 0.54 -3.94 -5.67
C GLU A 40 0.67 -3.83 -7.20
N TYR A 41 -0.44 -3.82 -7.93
CA TYR A 41 -0.41 -3.66 -9.38
C TYR A 41 0.24 -2.35 -9.83
N ALA A 42 0.14 -1.27 -9.05
CA ALA A 42 0.82 -0.02 -9.36
C ALA A 42 2.36 -0.16 -9.29
N VAL A 43 2.87 -0.98 -8.36
CA VAL A 43 4.31 -1.30 -8.26
C VAL A 43 4.72 -2.19 -9.44
N ASP A 44 3.95 -3.22 -9.76
CA ASP A 44 4.20 -4.11 -10.89
C ASP A 44 4.22 -3.34 -12.22
N ASP A 45 3.24 -2.48 -12.43
CA ASP A 45 3.13 -1.63 -13.62
C ASP A 45 4.33 -0.67 -13.75
N TRP A 46 4.85 -0.14 -12.64
CA TRP A 46 6.10 0.61 -12.65
C TRP A 46 7.28 -0.24 -13.12
N GLY A 47 7.40 -1.46 -12.63
CA GLY A 47 8.43 -2.41 -13.04
C GLY A 47 8.36 -2.73 -14.54
N ILE A 48 7.14 -2.97 -15.04
CA ILE A 48 6.89 -3.21 -16.48
C ILE A 48 7.26 -1.97 -17.30
N ALA A 49 6.87 -0.77 -16.86
CA ALA A 49 7.20 0.47 -17.54
C ALA A 49 8.72 0.68 -17.65
N ALA A 50 9.45 0.45 -16.56
CA ALA A 50 10.91 0.56 -16.52
C ALA A 50 11.59 -0.45 -17.48
N MET A 51 11.10 -1.69 -17.51
CA MET A 51 11.60 -2.71 -18.44
C MET A 51 11.27 -2.34 -19.89
N ALA A 52 10.02 -1.97 -20.18
CA ALA A 52 9.58 -1.57 -21.52
C ALA A 52 10.43 -0.39 -22.05
N HIS A 53 10.72 0.59 -21.22
CA HIS A 53 11.60 1.70 -21.57
C HIS A 53 12.99 1.23 -21.96
N LYS A 54 13.60 0.33 -21.18
CA LYS A 54 14.92 -0.25 -21.48
C LYS A 54 14.93 -1.08 -22.78
N MET A 55 13.81 -1.70 -23.11
CA MET A 55 13.64 -2.48 -24.34
C MET A 55 13.25 -1.63 -25.56
N GLY A 56 13.09 -0.31 -25.43
CA GLY A 56 12.64 0.59 -26.51
C GLY A 56 11.18 0.43 -26.90
N LYS A 57 10.34 -0.19 -26.04
CA LYS A 57 8.90 -0.36 -26.24
C LYS A 57 8.16 0.85 -25.69
N VAL A 58 8.17 1.94 -26.45
CA VAL A 58 7.70 3.27 -25.98
C VAL A 58 6.23 3.26 -25.58
N GLU A 59 5.35 2.64 -26.35
CA GLU A 59 3.90 2.61 -26.08
C GLU A 59 3.60 1.88 -24.77
N ASP A 60 4.23 0.71 -24.56
CA ASP A 60 4.10 -0.04 -23.32
C ASP A 60 4.65 0.77 -22.14
N ALA A 61 5.82 1.39 -22.30
CA ALA A 61 6.43 2.20 -21.26
C ALA A 61 5.51 3.35 -20.80
N VAL A 62 4.87 4.07 -21.73
CA VAL A 62 3.93 5.14 -21.44
C VAL A 62 2.67 4.61 -20.76
N THR A 63 2.12 3.52 -21.29
CA THR A 63 0.88 2.92 -20.77
C THR A 63 1.05 2.47 -19.32
N TYR A 64 2.09 1.70 -19.05
CA TYR A 64 2.33 1.17 -17.70
C TYR A 64 2.83 2.24 -16.72
N ALA A 65 3.60 3.24 -17.16
CA ALA A 65 3.95 4.39 -16.34
C ALA A 65 2.71 5.17 -15.86
N LYS A 66 1.69 5.34 -16.72
CA LYS A 66 0.42 5.94 -16.32
C LYS A 66 -0.29 5.08 -15.25
N ARG A 67 -0.33 3.77 -15.44
CA ARG A 67 -1.00 2.84 -14.52
C ARG A 67 -0.29 2.76 -13.17
N ALA A 68 1.03 2.89 -13.13
CA ALA A 68 1.82 2.95 -11.90
C ALA A 68 1.38 4.08 -10.94
N HIS A 69 0.67 5.10 -11.44
CA HIS A 69 0.11 6.18 -10.64
C HIS A 69 -1.36 5.97 -10.25
N TYR A 70 -1.98 4.84 -10.58
CA TYR A 70 -3.39 4.59 -10.26
C TYR A 70 -3.65 4.43 -8.75
N TYR A 71 -2.62 4.18 -7.94
CA TYR A 71 -2.73 4.23 -6.49
C TYR A 71 -3.32 5.56 -5.98
N LYS A 72 -3.07 6.69 -6.70
CA LYS A 72 -3.60 8.02 -6.37
C LYS A 72 -5.13 8.07 -6.40
N ASN A 73 -5.78 7.19 -7.16
CA ASN A 73 -7.24 7.12 -7.22
C ASN A 73 -7.88 6.64 -5.92
N TYR A 74 -7.11 6.03 -5.03
CA TYR A 74 -7.56 5.56 -3.73
C TYR A 74 -7.28 6.54 -2.59
N PHE A 75 -6.56 7.63 -2.84
CA PHE A 75 -6.23 8.58 -1.80
C PHE A 75 -7.42 9.50 -1.52
N ASP A 76 -7.98 9.38 -0.31
CA ASP A 76 -9.01 10.30 0.20
C ASP A 76 -8.33 11.45 0.95
N SER A 77 -8.23 12.60 0.30
CA SER A 77 -7.57 13.78 0.86
C SER A 77 -8.31 14.39 2.07
N SER A 78 -9.58 14.03 2.28
CA SER A 78 -10.36 14.54 3.43
C SER A 78 -9.94 13.91 4.76
N ILE A 79 -9.37 12.68 4.69
CA ILE A 79 -8.92 11.92 5.85
C ILE A 79 -7.43 11.55 5.78
N HIS A 80 -6.78 11.83 4.66
CA HIS A 80 -5.38 11.47 4.37
C HIS A 80 -5.08 9.98 4.54
N PHE A 81 -5.85 9.15 3.83
CA PHE A 81 -5.68 7.70 3.75
C PHE A 81 -5.95 7.17 2.36
N ILE A 82 -5.29 6.05 2.04
CA ILE A 82 -5.75 5.15 0.99
C ILE A 82 -7.05 4.51 1.50
N ARG A 83 -8.14 4.72 0.76
CA ARG A 83 -9.49 4.30 1.13
C ARG A 83 -10.12 3.47 0.02
N PRO A 84 -10.82 2.37 0.36
CA PRO A 84 -11.50 1.53 -0.63
C PRO A 84 -12.59 2.31 -1.38
N LYS A 85 -12.64 2.11 -2.71
CA LYS A 85 -13.66 2.66 -3.60
C LYS A 85 -14.67 1.61 -4.04
N LEU A 86 -15.92 2.01 -4.15
CA LEU A 86 -17.01 1.17 -4.65
C LEU A 86 -17.16 1.34 -6.18
N GLU A 87 -17.96 0.49 -6.81
CA GLU A 87 -18.15 0.50 -8.27
C GLU A 87 -18.69 1.82 -8.81
N ASP A 88 -19.53 2.50 -8.04
CA ASP A 88 -20.09 3.81 -8.37
C ASP A 88 -19.10 4.99 -8.16
N GLY A 89 -17.89 4.72 -7.69
CA GLY A 89 -16.85 5.70 -7.41
C GLY A 89 -16.91 6.32 -6.03
N SER A 90 -17.91 5.99 -5.22
CA SER A 90 -18.00 6.46 -3.83
C SER A 90 -16.98 5.74 -2.92
N TRP A 91 -16.66 6.37 -1.80
CA TRP A 91 -15.82 5.77 -0.78
C TRP A 91 -16.59 4.75 0.06
N ARG A 92 -15.97 3.62 0.38
CA ARG A 92 -16.56 2.65 1.34
C ARG A 92 -16.82 3.32 2.69
N THR A 93 -18.01 3.13 3.21
CA THR A 93 -18.45 3.66 4.52
C THR A 93 -19.23 2.55 5.25
N PRO A 94 -18.98 2.31 6.57
CA PRO A 94 -17.95 2.94 7.39
C PRO A 94 -16.55 2.51 6.99
N TYR A 95 -15.53 3.32 7.31
CA TYR A 95 -14.14 3.02 7.08
C TYR A 95 -13.32 3.27 8.35
N ASP A 96 -12.63 2.23 8.80
CA ASP A 96 -11.68 2.26 9.91
C ASP A 96 -10.31 1.85 9.37
N PRO A 97 -9.33 2.79 9.29
CA PRO A 97 -8.02 2.51 8.72
C PRO A 97 -7.17 1.53 9.53
N ALA A 98 -7.46 1.32 10.81
CA ALA A 98 -6.77 0.33 11.63
C ALA A 98 -7.28 -1.10 11.40
N ARG A 99 -8.53 -1.24 10.94
CA ARG A 99 -9.14 -2.55 10.81
C ARG A 99 -8.52 -3.37 9.69
N SER A 100 -8.21 -4.63 10.04
CA SER A 100 -7.76 -5.66 9.08
C SER A 100 -8.69 -6.88 9.15
N ILE A 101 -9.10 -7.38 7.98
CA ILE A 101 -9.87 -8.63 7.87
C ILE A 101 -9.28 -9.40 6.70
N HIS A 102 -8.51 -10.43 7.02
CA HIS A 102 -7.83 -11.24 6.01
C HIS A 102 -8.82 -11.97 5.10
N THR A 103 -8.50 -12.07 3.82
CA THR A 103 -9.22 -12.77 2.73
C THR A 103 -10.56 -12.19 2.28
N VAL A 104 -11.28 -11.48 3.15
CA VAL A 104 -12.62 -10.93 2.84
C VAL A 104 -12.71 -9.42 3.01
N GLY A 105 -11.68 -8.79 3.54
CA GLY A 105 -11.58 -7.35 3.70
C GLY A 105 -11.15 -6.62 2.43
N ASP A 106 -10.75 -5.38 2.60
CA ASP A 106 -10.31 -4.51 1.51
C ASP A 106 -8.79 -4.55 1.29
N PHE A 107 -8.06 -5.09 2.28
CA PHE A 107 -6.60 -5.18 2.30
C PHE A 107 -6.14 -6.61 2.60
N CYS A 108 -5.16 -7.08 1.83
CA CYS A 108 -4.45 -8.33 2.06
C CYS A 108 -3.30 -8.08 3.04
N GLU A 109 -3.17 -8.93 4.05
CA GLU A 109 -2.03 -8.90 4.99
C GLU A 109 -1.74 -7.52 5.61
N GLY A 110 -2.75 -6.66 5.76
CA GLY A 110 -2.55 -5.32 6.24
C GLY A 110 -3.84 -4.57 6.51
N ASN A 111 -3.70 -3.27 6.67
CA ASN A 111 -4.81 -2.34 6.90
C ASN A 111 -4.59 -1.02 6.16
N GLY A 112 -5.52 -0.08 6.34
CA GLY A 112 -5.46 1.23 5.71
C GLY A 112 -4.22 2.05 6.11
N TRP A 113 -3.70 1.88 7.33
CA TRP A 113 -2.48 2.55 7.76
C TRP A 113 -1.27 2.10 6.96
N GLN A 114 -1.05 0.80 6.84
CA GLN A 114 0.10 0.23 6.14
C GLN A 114 0.03 0.54 4.64
N TYR A 115 -1.12 0.31 4.01
CA TYR A 115 -1.30 0.56 2.58
C TYR A 115 -1.34 2.04 2.20
N THR A 116 -1.62 2.96 3.14
CA THR A 116 -1.51 4.41 2.87
C THR A 116 -0.10 4.83 2.50
N PHE A 117 0.91 4.12 2.98
CA PHE A 117 2.31 4.39 2.66
C PHE A 117 2.88 3.44 1.60
N PHE A 118 2.07 2.53 1.03
CA PHE A 118 2.51 1.55 0.06
C PHE A 118 2.53 2.14 -1.37
N ALA A 119 3.50 3.03 -1.62
CA ALA A 119 3.82 3.53 -2.94
C ALA A 119 5.35 3.67 -3.12
N PRO A 120 6.12 2.56 -2.98
CA PRO A 120 7.58 2.61 -3.03
C PRO A 120 8.11 3.09 -4.38
N GLN A 121 7.33 2.97 -5.43
CA GLN A 121 7.68 3.42 -6.78
C GLN A 121 7.55 4.93 -6.99
N ASP A 122 6.78 5.65 -6.14
CA ASP A 122 6.50 7.08 -6.29
C ASP A 122 6.43 7.81 -4.94
N PRO A 123 7.51 7.80 -4.14
CA PRO A 123 7.49 8.41 -2.80
C PRO A 123 7.23 9.91 -2.85
N TYR A 124 7.72 10.62 -3.86
CA TYR A 124 7.48 12.05 -4.02
C TYR A 124 6.02 12.36 -4.39
N GLY A 125 5.41 11.57 -5.29
CA GLY A 125 4.01 11.71 -5.60
C GLY A 125 3.10 11.38 -4.41
N LEU A 126 3.51 10.46 -3.54
CA LEU A 126 2.81 10.19 -2.29
C LEU A 126 2.91 11.39 -1.33
N ILE A 127 4.09 11.98 -1.15
CA ILE A 127 4.30 13.20 -0.33
C ILE A 127 3.42 14.36 -0.84
N GLU A 128 3.32 14.54 -2.16
CA GLU A 128 2.45 15.55 -2.76
C GLU A 128 0.97 15.35 -2.41
N LEU A 129 0.48 14.11 -2.36
CA LEU A 129 -0.91 13.82 -1.97
C LEU A 129 -1.24 14.26 -0.54
N PHE A 130 -0.25 14.24 0.37
CA PHE A 130 -0.41 14.75 1.73
C PHE A 130 -0.31 16.27 1.83
N GLY A 131 0.07 16.96 0.76
CA GLY A 131 0.28 18.41 0.75
C GLY A 131 1.70 18.84 1.10
N GLY A 132 2.67 17.92 1.01
CA GLY A 132 4.11 18.18 1.18
C GLY A 132 4.74 17.48 2.38
N ASP A 133 6.02 17.76 2.61
CA ASP A 133 6.88 17.04 3.54
C ASP A 133 6.35 17.03 4.99
N LYS A 134 5.94 18.19 5.51
CA LYS A 134 5.51 18.33 6.92
C LYS A 134 4.24 17.53 7.27
N PRO A 135 3.13 17.65 6.53
CA PRO A 135 1.95 16.83 6.83
C PRO A 135 2.21 15.34 6.57
N PHE A 136 3.06 15.00 5.61
CA PHE A 136 3.46 13.62 5.36
C PHE A 136 4.27 13.03 6.52
N THR A 137 5.29 13.71 7.02
CA THR A 137 6.11 13.24 8.13
C THR A 137 5.33 13.19 9.45
N ALA A 138 4.41 14.13 9.68
CA ALA A 138 3.48 14.07 10.81
C ALA A 138 2.60 12.81 10.76
N LYS A 139 2.08 12.46 9.58
CA LYS A 139 1.29 11.22 9.41
C LYS A 139 2.13 9.95 9.60
N LEU A 140 3.41 9.98 9.21
CA LEU A 140 4.35 8.89 9.50
C LEU A 140 4.64 8.77 11.02
N ASP A 141 4.76 9.89 11.73
CA ASP A 141 4.93 9.86 13.20
C ASP A 141 3.69 9.23 13.87
N ASP A 142 2.48 9.59 13.42
CA ASP A 142 1.24 8.97 13.87
C ASP A 142 1.22 7.46 13.58
N PHE A 143 1.67 7.04 12.41
CA PHE A 143 1.73 5.63 12.02
C PHE A 143 2.60 4.79 12.95
N PHE A 144 3.76 5.30 13.36
CA PHE A 144 4.66 4.60 14.27
C PHE A 144 4.24 4.66 15.75
N THR A 145 3.23 5.47 16.08
CA THR A 145 2.77 5.65 17.47
C THR A 145 1.33 5.21 17.70
N ASN A 146 0.51 5.07 16.65
CA ASN A 146 -0.89 4.67 16.75
C ASN A 146 -1.01 3.20 17.17
N THR A 147 -1.76 2.95 18.24
CA THR A 147 -1.99 1.60 18.82
C THR A 147 -3.43 1.12 18.70
N ASP A 148 -4.19 1.68 17.76
CA ASP A 148 -5.55 1.23 17.50
C ASP A 148 -5.57 -0.25 17.11
N SER A 149 -6.56 -0.98 17.60
CA SER A 149 -6.68 -2.43 17.36
C SER A 149 -7.02 -2.72 15.90
N MET A 150 -6.32 -3.68 15.31
CA MET A 150 -6.64 -4.21 13.98
C MET A 150 -7.89 -5.10 13.98
N GLY A 151 -8.40 -5.44 15.16
CA GLY A 151 -9.58 -6.28 15.35
C GLY A 151 -9.30 -7.79 15.21
N GLU A 152 -10.31 -8.57 15.53
CA GLU A 152 -10.29 -10.03 15.31
C GLU A 152 -10.37 -10.31 13.81
N GLY A 153 -9.54 -11.19 13.30
CA GLY A 153 -9.49 -11.56 11.88
C GLY A 153 -8.39 -10.89 11.07
N ALA A 154 -7.50 -10.14 11.71
CA ALA A 154 -6.27 -9.67 11.08
C ALA A 154 -5.39 -10.86 10.63
N SER A 155 -4.61 -10.67 9.54
CA SER A 155 -3.67 -11.69 9.08
C SER A 155 -2.62 -12.00 10.15
N SER A 156 -2.25 -13.27 10.27
CA SER A 156 -1.16 -13.73 11.12
C SER A 156 0.21 -13.17 10.69
N ASP A 157 0.32 -12.65 9.49
CA ASP A 157 1.55 -12.09 8.93
C ASP A 157 1.83 -10.67 9.46
N ILE A 158 0.80 -10.01 10.01
CA ILE A 158 0.95 -8.68 10.63
C ILE A 158 1.58 -8.84 12.02
N THR A 159 2.89 -8.94 12.06
CA THR A 159 3.68 -9.16 13.28
C THR A 159 4.79 -8.12 13.42
N GLY A 160 5.46 -8.12 14.59
CA GLY A 160 6.56 -7.17 14.84
C GLY A 160 6.09 -5.73 14.82
N LEU A 161 5.02 -5.42 15.58
CA LEU A 161 4.36 -4.13 15.55
C LEU A 161 5.13 -3.05 16.33
N ILE A 162 5.30 -1.89 15.67
CA ILE A 162 5.67 -0.61 16.27
C ILE A 162 4.59 0.39 15.85
N GLY A 163 3.64 0.67 16.70
CA GLY A 163 2.40 1.33 16.29
C GLY A 163 1.66 0.50 15.23
N GLN A 164 1.38 1.08 14.08
CA GLN A 164 0.79 0.37 12.92
C GLN A 164 1.84 -0.20 11.95
N TYR A 165 3.13 0.07 12.16
CA TYR A 165 4.21 -0.53 11.39
C TYR A 165 4.36 -2.00 11.73
N ALA A 166 4.31 -2.87 10.74
CA ALA A 166 4.43 -4.31 10.89
C ALA A 166 5.76 -4.81 10.31
N HIS A 167 6.79 -4.96 11.14
CA HIS A 167 8.12 -5.38 10.69
C HIS A 167 8.16 -6.81 10.14
N GLY A 168 7.27 -7.67 10.63
CA GLY A 168 7.17 -9.04 10.17
C GLY A 168 6.48 -9.22 8.81
N ASN A 169 6.02 -8.13 8.17
CA ASN A 169 5.32 -8.19 6.89
C ASN A 169 5.94 -7.24 5.85
N GLU A 170 6.23 -7.76 4.66
CA GLU A 170 6.98 -7.11 3.60
C GLU A 170 6.39 -5.77 3.13
N PRO A 171 5.05 -5.59 3.02
CA PRO A 171 4.47 -4.31 2.61
C PRO A 171 4.88 -3.11 3.48
N SER A 172 5.34 -3.35 4.71
CA SER A 172 5.77 -2.28 5.62
C SER A 172 7.25 -1.91 5.52
N HIS A 173 8.12 -2.78 4.98
CA HIS A 173 9.58 -2.66 5.12
C HIS A 173 10.17 -1.34 4.60
N HIS A 174 9.62 -0.77 3.52
CA HIS A 174 10.09 0.48 2.94
C HIS A 174 9.67 1.72 3.75
N ILE A 175 8.65 1.61 4.62
CA ILE A 175 7.97 2.78 5.22
C ILE A 175 8.92 3.58 6.13
N ALA A 176 9.77 2.91 6.92
CA ALA A 176 10.74 3.58 7.78
C ALA A 176 11.75 4.48 7.01
N TYR A 177 11.93 4.21 5.70
CA TYR A 177 12.82 4.98 4.84
C TYR A 177 12.16 6.20 4.20
N LEU A 178 10.83 6.32 4.26
CA LEU A 178 10.10 7.41 3.62
C LEU A 178 10.40 8.79 4.21
N TYR A 179 10.81 8.87 5.48
CA TYR A 179 11.28 10.13 6.06
C TYR A 179 12.46 10.74 5.30
N ALA A 180 13.33 9.92 4.73
CA ALA A 180 14.48 10.41 3.97
C ALA A 180 14.06 11.15 2.70
N TYR A 181 12.96 10.76 2.06
CA TYR A 181 12.40 11.44 0.88
C TYR A 181 11.75 12.78 1.23
N ALA A 182 11.30 12.95 2.47
CA ALA A 182 10.71 14.18 3.00
C ALA A 182 11.74 15.07 3.75
N GLY A 183 13.04 14.82 3.58
CA GLY A 183 14.11 15.64 4.14
C GLY A 183 14.41 15.38 5.61
N GLU A 184 13.83 14.37 6.24
CA GLU A 184 14.02 14.01 7.66
C GLU A 184 14.80 12.69 7.83
N GLN A 185 15.97 12.57 7.17
CA GLN A 185 16.82 11.36 7.20
C GLN A 185 17.19 10.89 8.61
N TRP A 186 17.28 11.80 9.54
CA TRP A 186 17.56 11.49 10.94
C TRP A 186 16.46 10.64 11.59
N LYS A 187 15.17 10.87 11.22
CA LYS A 187 14.07 10.02 11.67
C LYS A 187 14.14 8.60 11.09
N THR A 188 14.54 8.48 9.82
CA THR A 188 14.84 7.16 9.24
C THR A 188 15.89 6.43 10.09
N ALA A 189 17.00 7.09 10.44
CA ALA A 189 18.05 6.49 11.24
C ALA A 189 17.55 6.06 12.64
N GLU A 190 16.75 6.90 13.29
CA GLU A 190 16.12 6.56 14.58
C GLU A 190 15.18 5.35 14.48
N LYS A 191 14.29 5.33 13.49
CA LYS A 191 13.35 4.21 13.31
C LYS A 191 14.06 2.90 12.97
N VAL A 192 15.04 2.93 12.07
CA VAL A 192 15.83 1.74 11.73
C VAL A 192 16.61 1.24 12.95
N ARG A 193 17.22 2.13 13.71
CA ARG A 193 17.92 1.74 14.95
C ARG A 193 16.94 1.09 15.94
N PHE A 194 15.79 1.70 16.16
CA PHE A 194 14.77 1.17 17.06
C PHE A 194 14.28 -0.21 16.61
N ILE A 195 14.03 -0.40 15.31
CA ILE A 195 13.63 -1.70 14.73
C ILE A 195 14.71 -2.76 15.00
N MET A 196 15.98 -2.41 14.80
CA MET A 196 17.10 -3.34 15.04
C MET A 196 17.22 -3.71 16.52
N ASP A 197 17.14 -2.74 17.41
CA ASP A 197 17.28 -2.96 18.84
C ASP A 197 16.09 -3.77 19.42
N GLU A 198 14.88 -3.63 18.82
CA GLU A 198 13.67 -4.33 19.29
C GLU A 198 13.60 -5.76 18.76
N PHE A 199 13.91 -6.01 17.47
CA PHE A 199 13.62 -7.28 16.83
C PHE A 199 14.86 -8.14 16.51
N TYR A 200 16.07 -7.57 16.51
CA TYR A 200 17.31 -8.29 16.17
C TYR A 200 18.22 -8.37 17.40
N THR A 201 17.81 -9.20 18.35
CA THR A 201 18.54 -9.43 19.61
C THR A 201 19.20 -10.79 19.62
N ASP A 202 20.22 -10.99 20.46
CA ASP A 202 20.96 -12.26 20.62
C ASP A 202 20.17 -13.36 21.37
N ARG A 203 18.84 -13.37 21.31
CA ARG A 203 17.99 -14.31 22.05
C ARG A 203 17.51 -15.44 21.17
#